data_1159feddab68eafe4eb618dddeb93758
#
_entry.id   1159feddab68eafe4eb618dddeb93758
#
_cell.length_a   1.000
_cell.length_b   1.000
_cell.length_c   1.000
_cell.angle_alpha   90.00
_cell.angle_beta   90.00
_cell.angle_gamma   90.00
#
_symmetry.space_group_name_H-M   'P 1'
#
loop_
_entity.id
_entity.type
_entity.pdbx_description
1 polymer ?
#
loop_
_entity_poly.entity_id
_entity_poly.type
_entity_poly.pdbx_seq_one_letter_code
_entity_poly.pdbx_strand_id
1 'polypeptide(L)'
;MSVRVVCADAIVPGEERPERDAAVVLDAEGTVLDLGPSRDILPRHAGARVERVRGVLLPGLINAHAHLELSALRGKVPGGAGFVPWVERMIGLRSAERPEEDEDAIEHAVAELDGFGTAAIGEVTNTLAAVPALVRHGMAGVIFHELFGLNREQALHRLGQLQSDAALPDRGIPAPDFAYALAPHTVYTT
;
A
#
# COMPACT_ATOMS: atom_id res chain seq x y z
N MET A 1 -19.40 -24.93 2.47
CA MET A 1 -18.37 -23.86 2.27
C MET A 1 -17.01 -24.52 2.25
N SER A 2 -16.16 -24.19 1.28
CA SER A 2 -14.79 -24.75 1.23
C SER A 2 -13.94 -24.02 2.25
N VAL A 3 -13.42 -24.77 3.25
CA VAL A 3 -12.56 -24.24 4.30
C VAL A 3 -11.14 -24.73 4.04
N ARG A 4 -10.15 -23.84 4.20
CA ARG A 4 -8.73 -24.13 4.05
C ARG A 4 -8.02 -23.90 5.40
N VAL A 5 -7.16 -24.84 5.78
CA VAL A 5 -6.31 -24.72 6.96
C VAL A 5 -4.85 -24.57 6.50
N VAL A 6 -4.19 -23.50 6.93
CA VAL A 6 -2.76 -23.26 6.68
C VAL A 6 -2.00 -23.46 7.99
N CYS A 7 -1.15 -24.48 8.05
CA CYS A 7 -0.26 -24.75 9.18
C CYS A 7 1.12 -24.14 8.91
N ALA A 8 1.73 -23.51 9.91
CA ALA A 8 3.07 -22.94 9.85
C ALA A 8 3.91 -23.32 11.06
N ASP A 9 5.24 -23.20 10.95
CA ASP A 9 6.16 -23.42 12.08
C ASP A 9 5.89 -22.43 13.22
N ALA A 10 5.43 -21.22 12.88
CA ALA A 10 4.87 -20.24 13.81
C ALA A 10 3.89 -19.30 13.10
N ILE A 11 2.98 -18.71 13.85
CA ILE A 11 2.12 -17.62 13.41
C ILE A 11 2.29 -16.44 14.36
N VAL A 12 2.41 -15.23 13.81
CA VAL A 12 2.40 -13.97 14.56
C VAL A 12 1.10 -13.25 14.22
N PRO A 13 0.05 -13.31 15.08
CA PRO A 13 -1.28 -12.82 14.74
C PRO A 13 -1.48 -11.31 14.95
N GLY A 14 -0.42 -10.51 14.85
CA GLY A 14 -0.42 -9.08 15.07
C GLY A 14 0.19 -8.70 16.42
N GLU A 15 -0.56 -8.10 17.33
CA GLU A 15 -0.06 -7.66 18.66
C GLU A 15 0.08 -8.79 19.67
N GLU A 16 -0.46 -9.95 19.40
CA GLU A 16 -0.43 -11.10 20.28
C GLU A 16 0.95 -11.82 20.21
N ARG A 17 1.19 -12.70 21.19
CA ARG A 17 2.42 -13.48 21.21
C ARG A 17 2.46 -14.47 20.05
N PRO A 18 3.64 -14.67 19.44
CA PRO A 18 3.82 -15.70 18.43
C PRO A 18 3.40 -17.08 18.96
N GLU A 19 2.58 -17.78 18.18
CA GLU A 19 2.17 -19.15 18.46
C GLU A 19 3.00 -20.11 17.59
N ARG A 20 3.66 -21.09 18.21
CA ARG A 20 4.43 -22.12 17.50
C ARG A 20 3.53 -23.29 17.10
N ASP A 21 3.90 -23.95 15.99
CA ASP A 21 3.18 -25.14 15.50
C ASP A 21 1.67 -24.84 15.33
N ALA A 22 1.39 -23.71 14.70
CA ALA A 22 0.07 -23.12 14.66
C ALA A 22 -0.59 -23.25 13.28
N ALA A 23 -1.90 -23.08 13.27
CA ALA A 23 -2.72 -23.11 12.07
C ALA A 23 -3.72 -21.97 12.05
N VAL A 24 -3.98 -21.45 10.87
CA VAL A 24 -5.06 -20.52 10.57
C VAL A 24 -6.09 -21.18 9.67
N VAL A 25 -7.35 -20.93 9.92
CA VAL A 25 -8.49 -21.43 9.15
C VAL A 25 -9.07 -20.29 8.34
N LEU A 26 -9.20 -20.48 7.04
CA LEU A 26 -9.72 -19.50 6.11
C LEU A 26 -10.97 -20.03 5.39
N ASP A 27 -11.96 -19.17 5.18
CA ASP A 27 -13.06 -19.45 4.28
C ASP A 27 -12.66 -19.32 2.80
N ALA A 28 -13.64 -19.41 1.91
CA ALA A 28 -13.42 -19.30 0.46
C ALA A 28 -13.02 -17.89 0.03
N GLU A 29 -13.41 -16.90 0.80
CA GLU A 29 -13.16 -15.47 0.59
C GLU A 29 -11.81 -15.03 1.22
N GLY A 30 -11.16 -15.92 1.99
CA GLY A 30 -9.88 -15.65 2.66
C GLY A 30 -10.03 -15.05 4.06
N THR A 31 -11.27 -14.99 4.60
CA THR A 31 -11.51 -14.51 5.96
C THR A 31 -10.98 -15.50 6.98
N VAL A 32 -10.31 -15.02 8.01
CA VAL A 32 -9.83 -15.85 9.13
C VAL A 32 -11.02 -16.25 9.99
N LEU A 33 -11.29 -17.57 10.07
CA LEU A 33 -12.36 -18.15 10.87
C LEU A 33 -11.89 -18.65 12.24
N ASP A 34 -10.65 -19.15 12.31
CA ASP A 34 -10.08 -19.73 13.52
C ASP A 34 -8.54 -19.65 13.46
N LEU A 35 -7.88 -19.59 14.61
CA LEU A 35 -6.43 -19.54 14.73
C LEU A 35 -6.00 -20.16 16.06
N GLY A 36 -4.92 -20.91 16.06
CA GLY A 36 -4.37 -21.49 17.29
C GLY A 36 -3.39 -22.62 17.03
N PRO A 37 -2.98 -23.36 18.07
CA PRO A 37 -2.11 -24.52 17.93
C PRO A 37 -2.66 -25.52 16.93
N SER A 38 -1.81 -26.02 16.02
CA SER A 38 -2.23 -26.98 14.98
C SER A 38 -2.92 -28.22 15.55
N ARG A 39 -2.46 -28.69 16.73
CA ARG A 39 -3.05 -29.84 17.44
C ARG A 39 -4.53 -29.63 17.82
N ASP A 40 -4.94 -28.36 18.04
CA ASP A 40 -6.29 -28.02 18.47
C ASP A 40 -7.19 -27.65 17.28
N ILE A 41 -6.61 -27.03 16.25
CA ILE A 41 -7.30 -26.62 15.02
C ILE A 41 -7.63 -27.82 14.12
N LEU A 42 -6.66 -28.68 13.82
CA LEU A 42 -6.82 -29.75 12.85
C LEU A 42 -7.97 -30.72 13.18
N PRO A 43 -8.18 -31.16 14.44
CA PRO A 43 -9.32 -32.02 14.75
C PRO A 43 -10.68 -31.35 14.57
N ARG A 44 -10.78 -30.03 14.82
CA ARG A 44 -12.00 -29.24 14.65
C ARG A 44 -12.39 -29.05 13.19
N HIS A 45 -11.40 -29.12 12.30
CA HIS A 45 -11.56 -28.89 10.85
C HIS A 45 -11.11 -30.11 10.02
N ALA A 46 -11.44 -31.32 10.45
CA ALA A 46 -10.96 -32.59 9.86
C ALA A 46 -11.32 -32.77 8.38
N GLY A 47 -12.34 -32.07 7.85
CA GLY A 47 -12.73 -32.10 6.45
C GLY A 47 -12.13 -31.00 5.58
N ALA A 48 -11.32 -30.11 6.15
CA ALA A 48 -10.73 -28.99 5.43
C ALA A 48 -9.52 -29.41 4.58
N ARG A 49 -9.25 -28.66 3.51
CA ARG A 49 -7.98 -28.77 2.79
C ARG A 49 -6.87 -28.21 3.68
N VAL A 50 -5.88 -29.05 4.00
CA VAL A 50 -4.73 -28.66 4.82
C VAL A 50 -3.53 -28.37 3.93
N GLU A 51 -2.96 -27.20 4.11
CA GLU A 51 -1.69 -26.77 3.52
C GLU A 51 -0.63 -26.60 4.64
N ARG A 52 0.60 -26.97 4.37
CA ARG A 52 1.70 -26.82 5.33
C ARG A 52 2.79 -25.97 4.72
N VAL A 53 3.11 -24.86 5.38
CA VAL A 53 4.19 -23.95 4.98
C VAL A 53 5.29 -23.97 6.03
N ARG A 54 6.54 -23.88 5.58
CA ARG A 54 7.68 -23.69 6.48
C ARG A 54 7.89 -22.20 6.72
N GLY A 55 8.26 -21.87 7.95
CA GLY A 55 8.55 -20.48 8.33
C GLY A 55 7.47 -19.88 9.20
N VAL A 56 7.41 -18.56 9.20
CA VAL A 56 6.51 -17.77 10.05
C VAL A 56 5.42 -17.15 9.17
N LEU A 57 4.17 -17.41 9.52
CA LEU A 57 3.01 -16.77 8.91
C LEU A 57 2.74 -15.45 9.62
N LEU A 58 2.63 -14.38 8.85
CA LEU A 58 2.34 -13.02 9.30
C LEU A 58 1.07 -12.49 8.61
N PRO A 59 0.34 -11.56 9.21
CA PRO A 59 -0.59 -10.71 8.47
C PRO A 59 0.13 -9.99 7.34
N GLY A 60 -0.60 -9.63 6.28
CA GLY A 60 -0.05 -8.80 5.21
C GLY A 60 0.53 -7.50 5.76
N LEU A 61 1.65 -7.07 5.20
CA LEU A 61 2.35 -5.86 5.64
C LEU A 61 1.55 -4.61 5.25
N ILE A 62 1.66 -3.56 6.05
CA ILE A 62 1.07 -2.25 5.75
C ILE A 62 2.21 -1.25 5.54
N ASN A 63 2.31 -0.71 4.33
CA ASN A 63 3.18 0.43 4.06
C ASN A 63 2.38 1.72 4.30
N ALA A 64 2.52 2.32 5.47
CA ALA A 64 1.71 3.47 5.87
C ALA A 64 2.07 4.79 5.16
N HIS A 65 3.16 4.84 4.37
CA HIS A 65 3.61 6.06 3.69
C HIS A 65 4.47 5.72 2.47
N ALA A 66 3.95 5.97 1.28
CA ALA A 66 4.69 5.80 0.04
C ALA A 66 4.33 6.91 -0.96
N HIS A 67 5.25 7.15 -1.90
CA HIS A 67 5.09 8.05 -3.04
C HIS A 67 5.39 7.26 -4.32
N LEU A 68 4.47 6.41 -4.74
CA LEU A 68 4.69 5.53 -5.90
C LEU A 68 4.88 6.30 -7.21
N GLU A 69 4.28 7.49 -7.30
CA GLU A 69 4.50 8.39 -8.44
C GLU A 69 5.97 8.86 -8.61
N LEU A 70 6.83 8.60 -7.60
CA LEU A 70 8.27 8.90 -7.66
C LEU A 70 9.12 7.68 -8.02
N SER A 71 8.52 6.54 -8.33
CA SER A 71 9.23 5.28 -8.59
C SER A 71 10.22 5.37 -9.75
N ALA A 72 9.93 6.15 -10.77
CA ALA A 72 10.85 6.40 -11.91
C ALA A 72 12.14 7.12 -11.52
N LEU A 73 12.19 7.76 -10.34
CA LEU A 73 13.39 8.40 -9.79
C LEU A 73 14.33 7.43 -9.07
N ARG A 74 13.99 6.17 -8.97
CA ARG A 74 14.79 5.15 -8.29
C ARG A 74 16.22 5.12 -8.81
N GLY A 75 17.18 5.38 -7.92
CA GLY A 75 18.62 5.44 -8.25
C GLY A 75 19.10 6.71 -8.96
N LYS A 76 18.21 7.61 -9.37
CA LYS A 76 18.55 8.85 -10.08
C LYS A 76 18.85 10.03 -9.13
N VAL A 77 18.42 9.94 -7.87
CA VAL A 77 18.61 11.00 -6.85
C VAL A 77 19.53 10.50 -5.73
N PRO A 78 20.85 10.55 -5.91
CA PRO A 78 21.80 10.12 -4.89
C PRO A 78 21.71 11.04 -3.66
N GLY A 79 21.80 10.44 -2.46
CA GLY A 79 21.95 11.16 -1.20
C GLY A 79 23.37 11.70 -1.00
N GLY A 80 23.61 12.28 0.19
CA GLY A 80 24.96 12.69 0.63
C GLY A 80 25.29 14.16 0.50
N ALA A 81 24.54 14.93 -0.31
CA ALA A 81 24.74 16.37 -0.47
C ALA A 81 23.89 17.22 0.51
N GLY A 82 23.11 16.59 1.36
CA GLY A 82 22.15 17.25 2.25
C GLY A 82 20.73 17.27 1.70
N PHE A 83 19.77 17.67 2.55
CA PHE A 83 18.34 17.61 2.23
C PHE A 83 17.93 18.57 1.10
N VAL A 84 18.32 19.84 1.16
CA VAL A 84 17.91 20.85 0.18
C VAL A 84 18.41 20.51 -1.23
N PRO A 85 19.70 20.23 -1.47
CA PRO A 85 20.17 19.80 -2.79
C PRO A 85 19.52 18.50 -3.29
N TRP A 86 19.17 17.59 -2.39
CA TRP A 86 18.44 16.38 -2.74
C TRP A 86 17.02 16.69 -3.25
N VAL A 87 16.27 17.55 -2.55
CA VAL A 87 14.93 17.99 -2.95
C VAL A 87 14.97 18.73 -4.30
N GLU A 88 15.89 19.69 -4.45
CA GLU A 88 16.04 20.45 -5.70
C GLU A 88 16.30 19.54 -6.90
N ARG A 89 17.17 18.53 -6.73
CA ARG A 89 17.45 17.55 -7.76
C ARG A 89 16.23 16.68 -8.06
N MET A 90 15.51 16.22 -7.05
CA MET A 90 14.28 15.44 -7.22
C MET A 90 13.23 16.21 -8.01
N ILE A 91 12.96 17.48 -7.64
CA ILE A 91 12.01 18.35 -8.35
C ILE A 91 12.45 18.57 -9.79
N GLY A 92 13.73 18.84 -10.03
CA GLY A 92 14.27 19.05 -11.36
C GLY A 92 14.11 17.82 -12.27
N LEU A 93 14.35 16.62 -11.75
CA LEU A 93 14.18 15.39 -12.50
C LEU A 93 12.70 15.09 -12.76
N ARG A 94 11.82 15.24 -11.75
CA ARG A 94 10.39 15.05 -11.91
C ARG A 94 9.77 15.91 -13.00
N SER A 95 10.26 17.14 -13.19
CA SER A 95 9.78 18.06 -14.22
C SER A 95 10.21 17.66 -15.64
N ALA A 96 11.14 16.73 -15.80
CA ALA A 96 11.71 16.28 -17.06
C ALA A 96 11.23 14.88 -17.50
N GLU A 97 10.43 14.19 -16.67
CA GLU A 97 10.03 12.81 -16.89
C GLU A 97 8.92 12.66 -17.94
N ARG A 98 8.89 11.48 -18.54
CA ARG A 98 7.88 11.10 -19.54
C ARG A 98 6.77 10.30 -18.86
N PRO A 99 5.48 10.59 -19.10
CA PRO A 99 4.37 9.87 -18.47
C PRO A 99 4.41 8.35 -18.65
N GLU A 100 4.87 7.87 -19.81
CA GLU A 100 4.96 6.44 -20.11
C GLU A 100 6.03 5.72 -19.26
N GLU A 101 7.17 6.37 -19.00
CA GLU A 101 8.22 5.82 -18.11
C GLU A 101 7.77 5.77 -16.66
N ASP A 102 6.88 6.69 -16.27
CA ASP A 102 6.30 6.75 -14.93
C ASP A 102 5.32 5.60 -14.68
N GLU A 103 4.46 5.28 -15.64
CA GLU A 103 3.48 4.19 -15.52
C GLU A 103 4.16 2.83 -15.34
N ASP A 104 5.17 2.52 -16.15
CA ASP A 104 5.94 1.27 -16.05
C ASP A 104 6.69 1.17 -14.71
N ALA A 105 7.26 2.27 -14.25
CA ALA A 105 7.97 2.32 -12.97
C ALA A 105 7.03 2.14 -11.78
N ILE A 106 5.83 2.72 -11.83
CA ILE A 106 4.79 2.55 -10.83
C ILE A 106 4.31 1.10 -10.78
N GLU A 107 3.99 0.52 -11.93
CA GLU A 107 3.54 -0.88 -12.01
C GLU A 107 4.58 -1.83 -11.41
N HIS A 108 5.85 -1.61 -11.75
CA HIS A 108 6.95 -2.41 -11.21
C HIS A 108 7.10 -2.26 -9.69
N ALA A 109 6.96 -1.04 -9.18
CA ALA A 109 7.03 -0.77 -7.74
C ALA A 109 5.86 -1.41 -6.97
N VAL A 110 4.64 -1.36 -7.53
CA VAL A 110 3.47 -2.02 -6.93
C VAL A 110 3.64 -3.54 -6.94
N ALA A 111 4.10 -4.12 -8.06
CA ALA A 111 4.39 -5.55 -8.14
C ALA A 111 5.47 -5.99 -7.13
N GLU A 112 6.48 -5.15 -6.89
CA GLU A 112 7.51 -5.41 -5.88
C GLU A 112 6.93 -5.40 -4.46
N LEU A 113 6.07 -4.43 -4.12
CA LEU A 113 5.37 -4.37 -2.83
C LEU A 113 4.50 -5.60 -2.59
N ASP A 114 3.70 -5.99 -3.59
CA ASP A 114 2.87 -7.18 -3.57
C ASP A 114 3.73 -8.44 -3.36
N GLY A 115 4.80 -8.58 -4.13
CA GLY A 115 5.76 -9.68 -4.00
C GLY A 115 6.44 -9.78 -2.64
N PHE A 116 6.55 -8.69 -1.89
CA PHE A 116 7.03 -8.66 -0.51
C PHE A 116 5.92 -8.80 0.54
N GLY A 117 4.67 -9.01 0.11
CA GLY A 117 3.54 -9.27 0.99
C GLY A 117 2.91 -8.00 1.58
N THR A 118 3.05 -6.86 0.93
CA THR A 118 2.32 -5.64 1.29
C THR A 118 0.87 -5.78 0.86
N ALA A 119 -0.06 -5.74 1.81
CA ALA A 119 -1.51 -5.86 1.56
C ALA A 119 -2.23 -4.52 1.55
N ALA A 120 -1.67 -3.52 2.24
CA ALA A 120 -2.28 -2.19 2.31
C ALA A 120 -1.23 -1.08 2.28
N ILE A 121 -1.65 0.09 1.78
CA ILE A 121 -0.75 1.22 1.57
C ILE A 121 -1.41 2.56 1.92
N GLY A 122 -0.63 3.46 2.51
CA GLY A 122 -0.89 4.89 2.53
C GLY A 122 -0.14 5.56 1.38
N GLU A 123 -0.81 5.71 0.25
CA GLU A 123 -0.22 6.35 -0.93
C GLU A 123 -0.38 7.86 -0.86
N VAL A 124 0.73 8.55 -0.80
CA VAL A 124 0.80 10.02 -0.80
C VAL A 124 1.11 10.47 -2.22
N THR A 125 0.18 11.18 -2.84
CA THR A 125 0.22 11.43 -4.28
C THR A 125 -0.26 12.81 -4.67
N ASN A 126 0.23 13.32 -5.79
CA ASN A 126 -0.24 14.55 -6.41
C ASN A 126 -0.99 14.31 -7.72
N THR A 127 -0.84 13.12 -8.31
CA THR A 127 -1.32 12.80 -9.67
C THR A 127 -2.36 11.70 -9.70
N LEU A 128 -2.46 10.88 -8.62
CA LEU A 128 -3.26 9.66 -8.54
C LEU A 128 -2.82 8.55 -9.54
N ALA A 129 -1.66 8.69 -10.17
CA ALA A 129 -1.20 7.79 -11.24
C ALA A 129 -1.03 6.33 -10.76
N ALA A 130 -0.71 6.11 -9.46
CA ALA A 130 -0.51 4.78 -8.92
C ALA A 130 -1.82 4.01 -8.63
N VAL A 131 -2.96 4.69 -8.53
CA VAL A 131 -4.22 4.07 -8.10
C VAL A 131 -4.65 2.91 -9.00
N PRO A 132 -4.61 3.00 -10.33
CA PRO A 132 -4.96 1.87 -11.20
C PRO A 132 -4.10 0.63 -10.98
N ALA A 133 -2.79 0.79 -10.76
CA ALA A 133 -1.88 -0.31 -10.48
C ALA A 133 -2.20 -0.97 -9.12
N LEU A 134 -2.39 -0.17 -8.08
CA LEU A 134 -2.76 -0.63 -6.74
C LEU A 134 -4.05 -1.47 -6.76
N VAL A 135 -5.06 -1.02 -7.51
CA VAL A 135 -6.34 -1.75 -7.67
C VAL A 135 -6.12 -3.07 -8.41
N ARG A 136 -5.33 -3.08 -9.50
CA ARG A 136 -5.04 -4.33 -10.24
C ARG A 136 -4.35 -5.38 -9.38
N HIS A 137 -3.50 -4.97 -8.46
CA HIS A 137 -2.81 -5.85 -7.51
C HIS A 137 -3.64 -6.20 -6.28
N GLY A 138 -4.91 -5.76 -6.19
CA GLY A 138 -5.81 -6.08 -5.08
C GLY A 138 -5.37 -5.50 -3.75
N MET A 139 -4.61 -4.41 -3.76
CA MET A 139 -4.23 -3.70 -2.54
C MET A 139 -5.39 -2.86 -2.01
N ALA A 140 -5.34 -2.58 -0.71
CA ALA A 140 -6.27 -1.69 -0.02
C ALA A 140 -5.53 -0.54 0.65
N GLY A 141 -6.23 0.46 1.17
CA GLY A 141 -5.58 1.49 1.97
C GLY A 141 -6.18 2.88 1.91
N VAL A 142 -5.32 3.88 1.96
CA VAL A 142 -5.71 5.29 1.91
C VAL A 142 -4.89 6.02 0.84
N ILE A 143 -5.58 6.76 0.01
CA ILE A 143 -4.97 7.70 -0.94
C ILE A 143 -4.96 9.08 -0.29
N PHE A 144 -3.78 9.54 0.04
CA PHE A 144 -3.53 10.88 0.56
C PHE A 144 -3.17 11.81 -0.59
N HIS A 145 -4.16 12.58 -1.07
CA HIS A 145 -3.94 13.54 -2.15
C HIS A 145 -3.38 14.83 -1.58
N GLU A 146 -2.13 15.14 -1.92
CA GLU A 146 -1.39 16.21 -1.27
C GLU A 146 -1.88 17.61 -1.64
N LEU A 147 -1.99 18.41 -0.58
CA LEU A 147 -2.11 19.87 -0.63
C LEU A 147 -0.75 20.49 -0.35
N PHE A 148 -0.30 21.34 -1.25
CA PHE A 148 0.89 22.18 -1.02
C PHE A 148 0.73 23.53 -1.71
N GLY A 149 1.39 24.54 -1.15
CA GLY A 149 1.40 25.88 -1.70
C GLY A 149 2.27 26.79 -0.82
N LEU A 150 3.29 27.41 -1.41
CA LEU A 150 4.24 28.26 -0.70
C LEU A 150 3.63 29.60 -0.24
N ASN A 151 2.45 29.94 -0.72
CA ASN A 151 1.70 31.12 -0.32
C ASN A 151 0.19 30.86 -0.45
N ARG A 152 -0.60 31.75 0.14
CA ARG A 152 -2.06 31.64 0.21
C ARG A 152 -2.72 31.47 -1.17
N GLU A 153 -2.24 32.18 -2.20
CA GLU A 153 -2.82 32.12 -3.54
C GLU A 153 -2.63 30.75 -4.17
N GLN A 154 -1.41 30.21 -4.11
CA GLN A 154 -1.09 28.87 -4.60
C GLN A 154 -1.87 27.78 -3.84
N ALA A 155 -1.96 27.90 -2.52
CA ALA A 155 -2.70 26.95 -1.69
C ALA A 155 -4.19 26.96 -2.01
N LEU A 156 -4.81 28.13 -2.16
CA LEU A 156 -6.23 28.25 -2.54
C LEU A 156 -6.49 27.76 -3.95
N HIS A 157 -5.59 28.04 -4.90
CA HIS A 157 -5.69 27.52 -6.27
C HIS A 157 -5.65 25.99 -6.27
N ARG A 158 -4.70 25.39 -5.56
CA ARG A 158 -4.58 23.95 -5.44
C ARG A 158 -5.77 23.31 -4.74
N LEU A 159 -6.26 23.92 -3.66
CA LEU A 159 -7.45 23.47 -2.96
C LEU A 159 -8.68 23.49 -3.89
N GLY A 160 -8.85 24.54 -4.68
CA GLY A 160 -9.93 24.63 -5.68
C GLY A 160 -9.86 23.52 -6.73
N GLN A 161 -8.65 23.18 -7.20
CA GLN A 161 -8.45 22.04 -8.10
C GLN A 161 -8.86 20.72 -7.45
N LEU A 162 -8.44 20.48 -6.22
CA LEU A 162 -8.74 19.22 -5.51
C LEU A 162 -10.19 19.10 -5.08
N GLN A 163 -10.87 20.20 -4.80
CA GLN A 163 -12.31 20.21 -4.48
C GLN A 163 -13.18 19.90 -5.71
N SER A 164 -12.76 20.32 -6.90
CA SER A 164 -13.43 19.93 -8.14
C SER A 164 -13.22 18.46 -8.49
N ASP A 165 -12.22 17.85 -7.88
CA ASP A 165 -11.79 16.48 -8.11
C ASP A 165 -12.17 15.53 -6.93
N ALA A 166 -13.15 15.88 -6.15
CA ALA A 166 -13.54 15.21 -4.91
C ALA A 166 -13.91 13.75 -5.12
N ALA A 167 -13.25 12.87 -4.46
CA ALA A 167 -13.38 11.42 -4.41
C ALA A 167 -12.93 10.65 -5.67
N LEU A 168 -12.26 9.52 -5.47
CA LEU A 168 -11.79 8.63 -6.55
C LEU A 168 -12.90 8.18 -7.52
N PRO A 169 -14.13 7.89 -7.05
CA PRO A 169 -15.25 7.56 -7.93
C PRO A 169 -15.66 8.69 -8.87
N ASP A 170 -15.62 9.94 -8.43
CA ASP A 170 -15.98 11.10 -9.24
C ASP A 170 -14.97 11.37 -10.36
N ARG A 171 -13.74 10.85 -10.21
CA ARG A 171 -12.71 10.84 -11.25
C ARG A 171 -12.81 9.65 -12.20
N GLY A 172 -13.80 8.78 -12.03
CA GLY A 172 -13.92 7.56 -12.81
C GLY A 172 -12.87 6.50 -12.50
N ILE A 173 -12.22 6.59 -11.33
CA ILE A 173 -11.26 5.59 -10.86
C ILE A 173 -11.97 4.66 -9.87
N PRO A 174 -12.37 3.44 -10.27
CA PRO A 174 -12.98 2.49 -9.35
C PRO A 174 -11.90 1.93 -8.39
N ALA A 175 -11.93 2.36 -7.15
CA ALA A 175 -11.02 1.91 -6.10
C ALA A 175 -11.79 1.63 -4.80
N PRO A 176 -12.63 0.56 -4.77
CA PRO A 176 -13.56 0.30 -3.67
C PRO A 176 -12.86 0.05 -2.33
N ASP A 177 -11.63 -0.46 -2.35
CA ASP A 177 -10.85 -0.81 -1.16
C ASP A 177 -9.95 0.34 -0.67
N PHE A 178 -10.10 1.53 -1.28
CA PHE A 178 -9.34 2.72 -0.89
C PHE A 178 -10.25 3.81 -0.33
N ALA A 179 -9.87 4.32 0.85
CA ALA A 179 -10.35 5.60 1.32
C ALA A 179 -9.56 6.73 0.62
N TYR A 180 -10.19 7.90 0.45
CA TYR A 180 -9.56 9.08 -0.10
C TYR A 180 -9.56 10.21 0.92
N ALA A 181 -8.42 10.88 1.08
CA ALA A 181 -8.27 12.02 1.98
C ALA A 181 -7.38 13.11 1.36
N LEU A 182 -7.73 14.38 1.58
CA LEU A 182 -6.80 15.48 1.34
C LEU A 182 -5.77 15.50 2.48
N ALA A 183 -4.50 15.66 2.15
CA ALA A 183 -3.40 15.65 3.10
C ALA A 183 -2.50 16.89 2.93
N PRO A 184 -2.42 17.80 3.91
CA PRO A 184 -1.42 18.85 3.89
C PRO A 184 -0.02 18.25 3.91
N HIS A 185 0.86 18.71 3.01
CA HIS A 185 2.21 18.14 2.88
C HIS A 185 3.05 18.39 4.14
N THR A 186 3.33 19.63 4.46
CA THR A 186 4.05 20.01 5.67
C THR A 186 3.70 21.44 6.09
N VAL A 187 3.96 21.79 7.35
CA VAL A 187 3.67 23.13 7.89
C VAL A 187 4.45 24.28 7.24
N TYR A 188 5.49 23.97 6.46
CA TYR A 188 6.32 24.98 5.76
C TYR A 188 6.10 24.97 4.24
N THR A 189 5.19 24.12 3.73
CA THR A 189 4.85 24.05 2.30
C THR A 189 3.35 24.14 2.04
N THR A 190 2.55 24.34 3.10
CA THR A 190 1.08 24.42 2.99
C THR A 190 0.57 25.69 3.65
#